data_5164e6f605ba6e08eccc126b4ed469c9
#
_entry.id   5164e6f605ba6e08eccc126b4ed469c9
#
_cell.length_a   1.000
_cell.length_b   1.000
_cell.length_c   1.000
_cell.angle_alpha   90.00
_cell.angle_beta   90.00
_cell.angle_gamma   90.00
#
_symmetry.space_group_name_H-M   'P 1'
#
loop_
_entity.id
_entity.type
_entity.pdbx_description
1 polymer ?
#
loop_
_entity_poly.entity_id
_entity_poly.type
_entity_poly.pdbx_seq_one_letter_code
_entity_poly.pdbx_strand_id
1 'polypeptide(L)'
;MKQPLVFNQLQFSIEQSQLIDQPLYMNNKTTEFSINRDGDILDYCRLHDITIQAWSPLQHGFFKGTFVDNPDFPELNKALGEVAEREGVSKTAIAIAWILRHPAQMQAIAGTMNPDHLRDICDASKVKLSHHDWYQLYLAAGKYLP
;
A
#
# COMPACT_ATOMS: atom_id res chain seq x y z
N MET A 1 27.15 10.95 7.17
CA MET A 1 26.75 10.67 8.56
C MET A 1 27.61 9.56 9.14
N LYS A 2 27.90 9.56 10.47
CA LYS A 2 28.65 8.48 11.10
C LYS A 2 27.79 7.22 11.37
N GLN A 3 26.46 7.40 11.40
CA GLN A 3 25.49 6.31 11.58
C GLN A 3 24.68 6.13 10.28
N PRO A 4 24.44 4.87 9.83
CA PRO A 4 23.59 4.63 8.67
C PRO A 4 22.13 4.96 8.98
N LEU A 5 21.40 5.38 7.94
CA LEU A 5 19.94 5.41 8.00
C LEU A 5 19.44 3.98 7.85
N VAL A 6 18.57 3.54 8.76
CA VAL A 6 18.01 2.18 8.78
C VAL A 6 16.56 2.20 8.30
N PHE A 7 15.82 3.26 8.62
CA PHE A 7 14.40 3.41 8.28
C PHE A 7 14.13 4.77 7.64
N ASN A 8 13.15 4.77 6.72
CA ASN A 8 12.55 5.97 6.16
C ASN A 8 11.03 5.82 6.22
N GLN A 9 10.33 6.77 6.85
CA GLN A 9 8.88 6.75 6.93
C GLN A 9 8.26 7.55 5.80
N LEU A 10 7.49 6.87 4.95
CA LEU A 10 6.81 7.45 3.79
C LEU A 10 5.33 7.10 3.82
N GLN A 11 4.47 7.98 3.32
CA GLN A 11 3.07 7.65 3.14
C GLN A 11 2.93 6.61 2.03
N PHE A 12 2.30 5.48 2.34
CA PHE A 12 2.07 4.46 1.34
C PHE A 12 0.87 3.59 1.70
N SER A 13 -0.05 3.46 0.77
CA SER A 13 -1.23 2.58 0.83
C SER A 13 -1.69 2.25 -0.59
N ILE A 14 -2.73 1.40 -0.72
CA ILE A 14 -3.35 1.13 -2.03
C ILE A 14 -3.85 2.44 -2.67
N GLU A 15 -4.42 3.34 -1.87
CA GLU A 15 -4.95 4.61 -2.33
C GLU A 15 -3.83 5.64 -2.57
N GLN A 16 -2.84 5.69 -1.69
CA GLN A 16 -1.70 6.60 -1.77
C GLN A 16 -0.46 5.85 -2.27
N SER A 17 -0.43 5.56 -3.57
CA SER A 17 0.59 4.70 -4.20
C SER A 17 1.64 5.45 -5.03
N GLN A 18 1.75 6.78 -4.89
CA GLN A 18 2.65 7.62 -5.68
C GLN A 18 4.11 7.15 -5.67
N LEU A 19 4.51 6.47 -4.59
CA LEU A 19 5.85 5.89 -4.45
C LEU A 19 6.20 4.86 -5.54
N ILE A 20 5.17 4.23 -6.14
CA ILE A 20 5.33 3.18 -7.15
C ILE A 20 4.64 3.48 -8.48
N ASP A 21 3.84 4.55 -8.57
CA ASP A 21 3.03 4.81 -9.75
C ASP A 21 3.89 5.23 -10.95
N GLN A 22 4.81 6.15 -10.77
CA GLN A 22 5.58 6.74 -11.86
C GLN A 22 6.30 5.72 -12.75
N PRO A 23 7.01 4.71 -12.23
CA PRO A 23 7.66 3.72 -13.07
C PRO A 23 6.69 2.90 -13.93
N LEU A 24 5.46 2.65 -13.44
CA LEU A 24 4.42 1.94 -14.18
C LEU A 24 3.88 2.78 -15.36
N TYR A 25 3.90 4.11 -15.24
CA TYR A 25 3.35 5.03 -16.23
C TYR A 25 4.40 5.80 -17.05
N MET A 26 5.66 5.40 -16.99
CA MET A 26 6.78 6.11 -17.62
C MET A 26 6.54 6.46 -19.09
N ASN A 27 5.87 5.61 -19.85
CA ASN A 27 5.60 5.80 -21.27
C ASN A 27 4.27 6.53 -21.56
N ASN A 28 3.50 6.89 -20.53
CA ASN A 28 2.22 7.56 -20.68
C ASN A 28 2.30 9.03 -20.24
N LYS A 29 2.35 9.93 -21.22
CA LYS A 29 2.50 11.38 -20.98
C LYS A 29 1.22 12.09 -20.52
N THR A 30 0.06 11.41 -20.57
CA THR A 30 -1.24 12.06 -20.41
C THR A 30 -1.86 11.90 -19.03
N THR A 31 -1.21 11.20 -18.13
CA THR A 31 -1.72 10.96 -16.78
C THR A 31 -0.85 11.61 -15.70
N GLU A 32 -1.48 12.05 -14.62
CA GLU A 32 -0.79 12.53 -13.43
C GLU A 32 0.07 11.46 -12.76
N PHE A 33 -0.26 10.19 -12.94
CA PHE A 33 0.50 9.07 -12.38
C PHE A 33 1.91 8.95 -12.97
N SER A 34 2.16 9.51 -14.16
CA SER A 34 3.48 9.54 -14.79
C SER A 34 4.43 10.60 -14.21
N ILE A 35 3.92 11.47 -13.33
CA ILE A 35 4.74 12.53 -12.72
C ILE A 35 5.55 11.93 -11.57
N ASN A 36 6.88 12.03 -11.68
CA ASN A 36 7.77 11.66 -10.58
C ASN A 36 7.51 12.59 -9.38
N ARG A 37 7.04 12.02 -8.28
CA ARG A 37 6.78 12.71 -7.02
C ARG A 37 7.61 12.16 -5.86
N ASP A 38 8.25 11.03 -6.06
CA ASP A 38 9.03 10.36 -5.02
C ASP A 38 10.53 10.73 -5.06
N GLY A 39 11.00 11.33 -6.17
CA GLY A 39 12.41 11.70 -6.33
C GLY A 39 13.34 10.49 -6.27
N ASP A 40 12.90 9.34 -6.80
CA ASP A 40 13.61 8.07 -6.81
C ASP A 40 13.94 7.53 -5.40
N ILE A 41 13.19 7.97 -4.38
CA ILE A 41 13.46 7.63 -2.98
C ILE A 41 13.25 6.13 -2.70
N LEU A 42 12.32 5.49 -3.41
CA LEU A 42 12.10 4.04 -3.32
C LEU A 42 13.35 3.27 -3.74
N ASP A 43 13.90 3.61 -4.90
CA ASP A 43 15.09 2.94 -5.43
C ASP A 43 16.34 3.27 -4.60
N TYR A 44 16.46 4.50 -4.12
CA TYR A 44 17.51 4.87 -3.17
C TYR A 44 17.43 4.03 -1.88
N CYS A 45 16.27 3.89 -1.29
CA CYS A 45 16.09 3.09 -0.08
C CYS A 45 16.44 1.62 -0.33
N ARG A 46 16.00 1.06 -1.45
CA ARG A 46 16.32 -0.33 -1.83
C ARG A 46 17.82 -0.54 -2.06
N LEU A 47 18.49 0.40 -2.73
CA LEU A 47 19.92 0.32 -3.03
C LEU A 47 20.79 0.38 -1.75
N HIS A 48 20.31 1.08 -0.72
CA HIS A 48 21.05 1.30 0.52
C HIS A 48 20.51 0.48 1.71
N ASP A 49 19.68 -0.53 1.46
CA ASP A 49 19.07 -1.38 2.49
C ASP A 49 18.33 -0.60 3.58
N ILE A 50 17.69 0.52 3.20
CA ILE A 50 16.87 1.34 4.08
C ILE A 50 15.44 0.81 4.03
N THR A 51 14.92 0.33 5.15
CA THR A 51 13.54 -0.16 5.24
C THR A 51 12.55 0.99 5.18
N ILE A 52 11.58 0.91 4.27
CA ILE A 52 10.47 1.86 4.19
C ILE A 52 9.41 1.46 5.20
N GLN A 53 9.03 2.42 6.06
CA GLN A 53 7.92 2.30 6.98
C GLN A 53 6.71 3.07 6.44
N ALA A 54 5.71 2.35 5.93
CA ALA A 54 4.49 2.91 5.37
C ALA A 54 3.60 3.47 6.49
N TRP A 55 3.54 4.79 6.63
CA TRP A 55 2.60 5.42 7.55
C TRP A 55 1.25 5.68 6.89
N SER A 56 0.18 5.78 7.67
CA SER A 56 -1.22 5.89 7.20
C SER A 56 -1.62 4.81 6.17
N PRO A 57 -1.33 3.54 6.43
CA PRO A 57 -1.45 2.46 5.43
C PRO A 57 -2.90 2.16 5.01
N LEU A 58 -3.89 2.69 5.72
CA LEU A 58 -5.33 2.51 5.45
C LEU A 58 -6.04 3.83 5.11
N GLN A 59 -5.33 4.97 5.11
CA GLN A 59 -5.96 6.28 4.88
C GLN A 59 -5.92 6.66 3.40
N HIS A 60 -6.97 7.41 2.99
CA HIS A 60 -7.11 7.95 1.63
C HIS A 60 -6.73 9.44 1.51
N GLY A 61 -6.15 10.00 2.54
CA GLY A 61 -5.67 11.39 2.58
C GLY A 61 -5.34 11.81 4.00
N PHE A 62 -4.78 13.01 4.14
CA PHE A 62 -4.38 13.52 5.44
C PHE A 62 -5.63 13.82 6.28
N PHE A 63 -5.82 13.05 7.35
CA PHE A 63 -6.99 13.11 8.26
C PHE A 63 -8.37 12.91 7.61
N LYS A 64 -8.45 12.28 6.43
CA LYS A 64 -9.74 12.01 5.76
C LYS A 64 -10.39 10.68 6.13
N GLY A 65 -9.72 9.87 6.93
CA GLY A 65 -10.22 8.56 7.35
C GLY A 65 -9.72 7.40 6.48
N THR A 66 -10.24 6.21 6.75
CA THR A 66 -9.88 4.98 6.03
C THR A 66 -10.67 4.82 4.73
N PHE A 67 -10.05 4.19 3.71
CA PHE A 67 -10.76 3.73 2.52
C PHE A 67 -11.45 2.38 2.73
N VAL A 68 -11.04 1.59 3.75
CA VAL A 68 -11.65 0.30 4.07
C VAL A 68 -13.06 0.55 4.65
N ASP A 69 -14.05 -0.14 4.08
CA ASP A 69 -15.48 -0.01 4.38
C ASP A 69 -16.06 1.41 4.19
N ASN A 70 -15.37 2.25 3.43
CA ASN A 70 -15.84 3.58 3.07
C ASN A 70 -16.63 3.51 1.74
N PRO A 71 -17.87 4.04 1.72
CA PRO A 71 -18.74 4.02 0.54
C PRO A 71 -18.19 4.83 -0.65
N ASP A 72 -17.24 5.72 -0.43
CA ASP A 72 -16.58 6.48 -1.49
C ASP A 72 -15.64 5.61 -2.36
N PHE A 73 -15.32 4.39 -1.90
CA PHE A 73 -14.43 3.43 -2.57
C PHE A 73 -15.11 2.08 -2.83
N PRO A 74 -16.23 2.04 -3.58
CA PRO A 74 -17.04 0.83 -3.71
C PRO A 74 -16.28 -0.32 -4.42
N GLU A 75 -15.59 0.00 -5.52
CA GLU A 75 -14.86 -1.00 -6.31
C GLU A 75 -13.67 -1.58 -5.54
N LEU A 76 -12.92 -0.71 -4.84
CA LEU A 76 -11.82 -1.16 -4.00
C LEU A 76 -12.32 -2.05 -2.85
N ASN A 77 -13.41 -1.66 -2.18
CA ASN A 77 -13.97 -2.44 -1.08
C ASN A 77 -14.58 -3.76 -1.54
N LYS A 78 -15.12 -3.83 -2.75
CA LYS A 78 -15.57 -5.07 -3.37
C LYS A 78 -14.39 -6.01 -3.60
N ALA A 79 -13.33 -5.52 -4.25
CA ALA A 79 -12.12 -6.32 -4.52
C ALA A 79 -11.42 -6.79 -3.24
N LEU A 80 -11.30 -5.90 -2.23
CA LEU A 80 -10.78 -6.26 -0.92
C LEU A 80 -11.62 -7.37 -0.27
N GLY A 81 -12.96 -7.27 -0.38
CA GLY A 81 -13.89 -8.25 0.18
C GLY A 81 -13.75 -9.63 -0.46
N GLU A 82 -13.67 -9.72 -1.77
CA GLU A 82 -13.50 -10.96 -2.52
C GLU A 82 -12.20 -11.69 -2.12
N VAL A 83 -11.10 -10.95 -1.99
CA VAL A 83 -9.83 -11.52 -1.55
C VAL A 83 -9.88 -11.90 -0.06
N ALA A 84 -10.48 -11.07 0.78
CA ALA A 84 -10.60 -11.29 2.22
C ALA A 84 -11.41 -12.58 2.52
N GLU A 85 -12.53 -12.79 1.83
CA GLU A 85 -13.35 -13.99 1.95
C GLU A 85 -12.56 -15.25 1.56
N ARG A 86 -11.86 -15.20 0.45
CA ARG A 86 -11.02 -16.32 -0.02
C ARG A 86 -9.89 -16.67 0.95
N GLU A 87 -9.23 -15.68 1.52
CA GLU A 87 -8.11 -15.86 2.45
C GLU A 87 -8.57 -16.07 3.91
N GLY A 88 -9.85 -15.88 4.22
CA GLY A 88 -10.41 -16.01 5.57
C GLY A 88 -9.91 -14.96 6.56
N VAL A 89 -9.68 -13.73 6.10
CA VAL A 89 -9.20 -12.61 6.90
C VAL A 89 -10.05 -11.36 6.66
N SER A 90 -9.77 -10.26 7.38
CA SER A 90 -10.45 -8.98 7.17
C SER A 90 -9.94 -8.23 5.93
N LYS A 91 -10.75 -7.30 5.40
CA LYS A 91 -10.31 -6.36 4.34
C LYS A 91 -9.10 -5.54 4.76
N THR A 92 -9.03 -5.18 6.05
CA THR A 92 -7.87 -4.51 6.65
C THR A 92 -6.61 -5.33 6.48
N ALA A 93 -6.67 -6.64 6.79
CA ALA A 93 -5.54 -7.54 6.60
C ALA A 93 -5.08 -7.58 5.13
N ILE A 94 -6.01 -7.63 4.17
CA ILE A 94 -5.68 -7.62 2.74
C ILE A 94 -5.02 -6.30 2.34
N ALA A 95 -5.54 -5.15 2.78
CA ALA A 95 -4.95 -3.85 2.48
C ALA A 95 -3.51 -3.72 3.00
N ILE A 96 -3.23 -4.24 4.19
CA ILE A 96 -1.87 -4.29 4.75
C ILE A 96 -1.01 -5.32 4.01
N ALA A 97 -1.55 -6.51 3.69
CA ALA A 97 -0.82 -7.54 2.93
C ALA A 97 -0.39 -7.02 1.55
N TRP A 98 -1.17 -6.13 0.93
CA TRP A 98 -0.81 -5.48 -0.33
C TRP A 98 0.49 -4.69 -0.21
N ILE A 99 0.68 -3.94 0.88
CA ILE A 99 1.93 -3.22 1.18
C ILE A 99 3.09 -4.20 1.40
N LEU A 100 2.86 -5.21 2.27
CA LEU A 100 3.88 -6.19 2.63
C LEU A 100 4.32 -7.06 1.43
N ARG A 101 3.46 -7.21 0.43
CA ARG A 101 3.76 -7.97 -0.80
C ARG A 101 4.78 -7.29 -1.70
N HIS A 102 4.97 -5.98 -1.56
CA HIS A 102 5.91 -5.24 -2.40
C HIS A 102 7.36 -5.70 -2.15
N PRO A 103 8.17 -5.92 -3.21
CA PRO A 103 9.52 -6.48 -3.07
C PRO A 103 10.54 -5.58 -2.33
N ALA A 104 10.19 -4.34 -2.04
CA ALA A 104 11.01 -3.44 -1.21
C ALA A 104 10.97 -3.78 0.29
N GLN A 105 10.29 -4.87 0.70
CA GLN A 105 10.22 -5.32 2.10
C GLN A 105 9.78 -4.21 3.08
N MET A 106 8.68 -3.55 2.73
CA MET A 106 8.14 -2.45 3.55
C MET A 106 7.52 -2.96 4.86
N GLN A 107 7.52 -2.10 5.86
CA GLN A 107 6.80 -2.29 7.12
C GLN A 107 5.57 -1.37 7.15
N ALA A 108 4.43 -1.86 7.59
CA ALA A 108 3.25 -1.03 7.82
C ALA A 108 3.24 -0.50 9.27
N ILE A 109 3.00 0.80 9.42
CA ILE A 109 2.88 1.44 10.74
C ILE A 109 1.40 1.40 11.16
N ALA A 110 1.09 0.58 12.16
CA ALA A 110 -0.24 0.49 12.75
C ALA A 110 -0.54 1.70 13.63
N GLY A 111 -1.58 2.47 13.28
CA GLY A 111 -2.01 3.66 14.01
C GLY A 111 -3.26 3.43 14.85
N THR A 112 -3.39 2.29 15.52
CA THR A 112 -4.58 1.94 16.31
C THR A 112 -4.22 1.56 17.75
N MET A 113 -5.11 1.93 18.68
CA MET A 113 -5.09 1.47 20.09
C MET A 113 -6.16 0.40 20.34
N ASN A 114 -6.96 0.04 19.34
CA ASN A 114 -7.96 -1.02 19.45
C ASN A 114 -7.29 -2.39 19.22
N PRO A 115 -7.34 -3.32 20.20
CA PRO A 115 -6.73 -4.63 20.06
C PRO A 115 -7.27 -5.49 18.92
N ASP A 116 -8.56 -5.35 18.59
CA ASP A 116 -9.17 -6.11 17.50
C ASP A 116 -8.67 -5.60 16.14
N HIS A 117 -8.61 -4.29 15.95
CA HIS A 117 -7.98 -3.71 14.76
C HIS A 117 -6.51 -4.09 14.63
N LEU A 118 -5.78 -4.20 15.76
CA LEU A 118 -4.39 -4.62 15.74
C LEU A 118 -4.24 -6.08 15.31
N ARG A 119 -5.14 -6.98 15.77
CA ARG A 119 -5.18 -8.37 15.32
C ARG A 119 -5.43 -8.45 13.81
N ASP A 120 -6.41 -7.71 13.31
CA ASP A 120 -6.71 -7.63 11.87
C ASP A 120 -5.47 -7.22 11.05
N ILE A 121 -4.74 -6.21 11.51
CA ILE A 121 -3.51 -5.76 10.87
C ILE A 121 -2.43 -6.86 10.91
N CYS A 122 -2.27 -7.56 12.04
CA CYS A 122 -1.29 -8.64 12.19
C CYS A 122 -1.62 -9.86 11.31
N ASP A 123 -2.89 -10.13 11.05
CA ASP A 123 -3.33 -11.22 10.17
C ASP A 123 -2.83 -11.06 8.72
N ALA A 124 -2.48 -9.83 8.31
CA ALA A 124 -1.83 -9.57 7.03
C ALA A 124 -0.56 -10.40 6.81
N SER A 125 0.17 -10.73 7.87
CA SER A 125 1.40 -11.55 7.80
C SER A 125 1.15 -13.00 7.36
N LYS A 126 -0.09 -13.48 7.46
CA LYS A 126 -0.51 -14.83 7.06
C LYS A 126 -0.89 -14.90 5.58
N VAL A 127 -1.17 -13.75 4.97
CA VAL A 127 -1.68 -13.64 3.60
C VAL A 127 -0.54 -13.60 2.61
N LYS A 128 -0.63 -14.43 1.55
CA LYS A 128 0.30 -14.43 0.42
C LYS A 128 -0.44 -14.05 -0.85
N LEU A 129 -0.58 -12.74 -1.08
CA LEU A 129 -1.21 -12.24 -2.31
C LEU A 129 -0.43 -12.71 -3.55
N SER A 130 -1.15 -13.22 -4.54
CA SER A 130 -0.61 -13.46 -5.87
C SER A 130 -0.28 -12.13 -6.57
N HIS A 131 0.49 -12.17 -7.66
CA HIS A 131 0.67 -10.97 -8.51
C HIS A 131 -0.66 -10.50 -9.08
N HIS A 132 -1.53 -11.44 -9.47
CA HIS A 132 -2.86 -11.13 -9.98
C HIS A 132 -3.68 -10.34 -8.96
N ASP A 133 -3.80 -10.83 -7.72
CA ASP A 133 -4.54 -10.14 -6.66
C ASP A 133 -3.97 -8.75 -6.39
N TRP A 134 -2.65 -8.64 -6.35
CA TRP A 134 -1.97 -7.36 -6.10
C TRP A 134 -2.35 -6.30 -7.15
N TYR A 135 -2.30 -6.68 -8.43
CA TYR A 135 -2.68 -5.78 -9.53
C TYR A 135 -4.18 -5.55 -9.60
N GLN A 136 -5.03 -6.53 -9.29
CA GLN A 136 -6.48 -6.34 -9.23
C GLN A 136 -6.86 -5.29 -8.18
N LEU A 137 -6.26 -5.35 -7.00
CA LEU A 137 -6.47 -4.35 -5.94
C LEU A 137 -5.97 -2.96 -6.37
N TYR A 138 -4.84 -2.88 -7.05
CA TYR A 138 -4.30 -1.65 -7.60
C TYR A 138 -5.26 -1.01 -8.63
N LEU A 139 -5.80 -1.82 -9.55
CA LEU A 139 -6.79 -1.37 -10.53
C LEU A 139 -8.11 -0.93 -9.88
N ALA A 140 -8.58 -1.68 -8.86
CA ALA A 140 -9.80 -1.36 -8.13
C ALA A 140 -9.71 -0.04 -7.35
N ALA A 141 -8.50 0.44 -7.05
CA ALA A 141 -8.25 1.78 -6.48
C ALA A 141 -8.27 2.91 -7.54
N GLY A 142 -8.85 2.66 -8.72
CA GLY A 142 -8.96 3.66 -9.79
C GLY A 142 -7.67 3.90 -10.57
N LYS A 143 -6.67 3.07 -10.38
CA LYS A 143 -5.44 3.08 -11.18
C LYS A 143 -5.67 2.26 -12.47
N TYR A 144 -4.76 2.38 -13.42
CA TYR A 144 -4.76 1.54 -14.62
C TYR A 144 -3.34 1.09 -14.92
N LEU A 145 -3.20 0.05 -15.72
CA LEU A 145 -1.90 -0.40 -16.22
C LEU A 145 -1.72 0.11 -17.64
N PRO A 146 -0.53 0.55 -18.04
CA PRO A 146 -0.24 1.02 -19.40
C PRO A 146 -0.30 -0.10 -20.43
#